data_1729ce76380c581a146bf70bb4aba37c
#
_entry.id   1729ce76380c581a146bf70bb4aba37c
#
_cell.length_a   1.000
_cell.length_b   1.000
_cell.length_c   1.000
_cell.angle_alpha   90.00
_cell.angle_beta   90.00
_cell.angle_gamma   90.00
#
_symmetry.space_group_name_H-M   'P 1'
#
loop_
_entity.id
_entity.type
_entity.pdbx_description
1 polymer ?
#
loop_
_entity_poly.entity_id
_entity_poly.type
_entity_poly.pdbx_seq_one_letter_code
_entity_poly.pdbx_strand_id
1 'polypeptide(L)'
;MKKNAKQIDHELYNDISISKDPKYSDILEVLQKVYLKLEKQKYELDPSPLINRLVNYLYFTAYTNKIRFTEYQEELIRNLSEIGRTAGINGLYRADYGDKSQF
;
A
#
# COMPACT_ATOMS: atom_id res chain seq x y z
N MET A 1 11.92 1.17 17.16
CA MET A 1 12.29 1.86 15.92
C MET A 1 11.22 1.64 14.86
N LYS A 2 10.76 2.68 14.23
CA LYS A 2 9.72 2.53 13.25
C LYS A 2 10.29 2.11 11.90
N LYS A 3 9.60 1.21 11.23
CA LYS A 3 9.99 0.82 9.91
C LYS A 3 9.56 1.88 8.91
N ASN A 4 10.30 2.02 7.83
CA ASN A 4 9.90 2.96 6.79
C ASN A 4 8.89 2.30 5.85
N ALA A 5 8.30 3.09 4.96
CA ALA A 5 7.26 2.62 4.08
C ALA A 5 7.72 1.46 3.20
N LYS A 6 8.96 1.52 2.72
CA LYS A 6 9.47 0.48 1.85
C LYS A 6 9.56 -0.85 2.58
N GLN A 7 10.01 -0.83 3.83
CA GLN A 7 10.11 -2.05 4.62
C GLN A 7 8.74 -2.63 4.92
N ILE A 8 7.79 -1.79 5.26
CA ILE A 8 6.44 -2.25 5.58
C ILE A 8 5.78 -2.85 4.34
N ASP A 9 5.92 -2.19 3.20
CA ASP A 9 5.39 -2.68 1.94
C ASP A 9 5.97 -4.05 1.63
N HIS A 10 7.27 -4.22 1.81
CA HIS A 10 7.94 -5.48 1.52
C HIS A 10 7.45 -6.59 2.45
N GLU A 11 7.27 -6.29 3.72
CA GLU A 11 6.77 -7.27 4.66
C GLU A 11 5.33 -7.68 4.33
N LEU A 12 4.51 -6.71 3.95
CA LEU A 12 3.14 -7.00 3.57
C LEU A 12 3.10 -7.87 2.31
N TYR A 13 3.92 -7.53 1.33
CA TYR A 13 4.01 -8.31 0.10
C TYR A 13 4.38 -9.77 0.44
N ASN A 14 5.41 -9.96 1.24
CA ASN A 14 5.87 -11.30 1.57
C ASN A 14 4.81 -12.09 2.32
N ASP A 15 4.13 -11.45 3.26
CA ASP A 15 3.14 -12.15 4.06
C ASP A 15 1.93 -12.56 3.21
N ILE A 16 1.48 -11.67 2.34
CA ILE A 16 0.34 -11.99 1.48
C ILE A 16 0.71 -13.04 0.45
N SER A 17 1.95 -13.00 -0.07
CA SER A 17 2.36 -13.94 -1.10
C SER A 17 2.41 -15.37 -0.61
N ILE A 18 2.52 -15.59 0.69
CA ILE A 18 2.55 -16.92 1.25
C ILE A 18 1.25 -17.65 0.98
N SER A 19 0.13 -16.94 0.95
CA SER A 19 -1.16 -17.60 0.78
C SER A 19 -1.35 -18.21 -0.61
N LYS A 20 -0.67 -17.65 -1.61
CA LYS A 20 -0.77 -18.09 -3.00
C LYS A 20 -2.21 -18.11 -3.54
N ASP A 21 -3.07 -17.30 -2.96
CA ASP A 21 -4.45 -17.21 -3.38
C ASP A 21 -4.55 -16.23 -4.54
N PRO A 22 -5.12 -16.61 -5.68
CA PRO A 22 -5.18 -15.71 -6.84
C PRO A 22 -5.95 -14.41 -6.60
N LYS A 23 -6.82 -14.37 -5.61
CA LYS A 23 -7.55 -13.13 -5.35
C LYS A 23 -6.65 -12.01 -4.86
N TYR A 24 -5.43 -12.32 -4.43
CA TYR A 24 -4.51 -11.29 -3.99
C TYR A 24 -3.61 -10.80 -5.12
N SER A 25 -3.75 -11.32 -6.34
CA SER A 25 -2.80 -11.01 -7.40
C SER A 25 -2.70 -9.51 -7.70
N ASP A 26 -3.83 -8.80 -7.70
CA ASP A 26 -3.79 -7.37 -7.97
C ASP A 26 -3.13 -6.62 -6.82
N ILE A 27 -3.37 -7.05 -5.59
CA ILE A 27 -2.74 -6.43 -4.44
C ILE A 27 -1.23 -6.63 -4.49
N LEU A 28 -0.78 -7.84 -4.81
CA LEU A 28 0.64 -8.11 -4.90
C LEU A 28 1.30 -7.30 -6.01
N GLU A 29 0.61 -7.16 -7.13
CA GLU A 29 1.14 -6.37 -8.23
C GLU A 29 1.34 -4.91 -7.81
N VAL A 30 0.37 -4.33 -7.13
CA VAL A 30 0.44 -2.94 -6.70
C VAL A 30 1.51 -2.76 -5.63
N LEU A 31 1.60 -3.69 -4.68
CA LEU A 31 2.64 -3.62 -3.65
C LEU A 31 4.03 -3.63 -4.28
N GLN A 32 4.22 -4.47 -5.30
CA GLN A 32 5.51 -4.52 -5.98
C GLN A 32 5.80 -3.22 -6.73
N LYS A 33 4.79 -2.66 -7.39
CA LYS A 33 4.99 -1.39 -8.09
C LYS A 33 5.35 -0.27 -7.13
N VAL A 34 4.70 -0.22 -5.98
CA VAL A 34 4.99 0.80 -4.98
C VAL A 34 6.39 0.59 -4.41
N TYR A 35 6.76 -0.66 -4.15
CA TYR A 35 8.11 -0.95 -3.66
C TYR A 35 9.17 -0.43 -4.62
N LEU A 36 8.99 -0.68 -5.91
CA LEU A 36 9.95 -0.24 -6.90
C LEU A 36 10.02 1.28 -6.99
N LYS A 37 8.88 1.95 -6.86
CA LYS A 37 8.87 3.41 -6.85
C LYS A 37 9.57 3.96 -5.62
N LEU A 38 9.33 3.36 -4.46
CA LEU A 38 10.00 3.81 -3.24
C LEU A 38 11.51 3.59 -3.33
N GLU A 39 11.91 2.50 -3.98
CA GLU A 39 13.32 2.22 -4.13
C GLU A 39 14.00 3.23 -5.04
N LYS A 40 13.31 3.74 -6.02
CA LYS A 40 13.88 4.71 -6.95
C LYS A 40 13.81 6.15 -6.45
N GLN A 41 12.95 6.43 -5.48
CA GLN A 41 12.82 7.78 -4.98
C GLN A 41 14.04 8.20 -4.19
N LYS A 42 14.39 9.46 -4.32
CA LYS A 42 15.47 10.01 -3.53
C LYS A 42 14.94 10.46 -2.18
N TYR A 43 15.83 10.64 -1.25
CA TYR A 43 15.46 10.94 0.11
C TYR A 43 14.61 12.19 0.27
N GLU A 44 14.77 13.14 -0.59
CA GLU A 44 14.03 14.38 -0.43
C GLU A 44 12.59 14.27 -0.90
N LEU A 45 12.20 13.19 -1.52
CA LEU A 45 10.83 13.06 -1.96
C LEU A 45 9.97 12.44 -0.86
N ASP A 46 8.84 13.08 -0.61
CA ASP A 46 7.92 12.62 0.41
C ASP A 46 7.10 11.45 -0.13
N PRO A 47 7.16 10.28 0.48
CA PRO A 47 6.39 9.14 -0.02
C PRO A 47 4.92 9.16 0.38
N SER A 48 4.50 10.10 1.22
CA SER A 48 3.16 10.08 1.77
C SER A 48 2.04 10.01 0.75
N PRO A 49 2.07 10.79 -0.35
CA PRO A 49 0.97 10.71 -1.30
C PRO A 49 0.86 9.34 -1.95
N LEU A 50 1.99 8.73 -2.27
CA LEU A 50 1.98 7.40 -2.87
C LEU A 50 1.45 6.37 -1.88
N ILE A 51 1.86 6.46 -0.63
CA ILE A 51 1.43 5.52 0.38
C ILE A 51 -0.05 5.72 0.70
N ASN A 52 -0.53 6.95 0.69
CA ASN A 52 -1.94 7.19 0.92
C ASN A 52 -2.78 6.53 -0.18
N ARG A 53 -2.35 6.64 -1.43
CA ARG A 53 -3.05 5.99 -2.53
C ARG A 53 -3.00 4.47 -2.38
N LEU A 54 -1.87 3.94 -1.94
CA LEU A 54 -1.73 2.51 -1.73
C LEU A 54 -2.72 2.01 -0.68
N VAL A 55 -2.82 2.69 0.45
CA VAL A 55 -3.72 2.27 1.51
C VAL A 55 -5.17 2.31 1.03
N ASN A 56 -5.55 3.35 0.32
CA ASN A 56 -6.90 3.45 -0.22
C ASN A 56 -7.18 2.32 -1.21
N TYR A 57 -6.20 2.00 -2.04
CA TYR A 57 -6.35 0.90 -2.99
C TYR A 57 -6.51 -0.43 -2.26
N LEU A 58 -5.74 -0.66 -1.21
CA LEU A 58 -5.81 -1.92 -0.47
C LEU A 58 -7.19 -2.10 0.16
N TYR A 59 -7.73 -1.06 0.78
CA TYR A 59 -9.04 -1.18 1.40
C TYR A 59 -10.16 -1.30 0.35
N PHE A 60 -10.05 -0.56 -0.74
CA PHE A 60 -11.06 -0.65 -1.79
C PHE A 60 -11.07 -2.04 -2.41
N THR A 61 -9.90 -2.58 -2.71
CA THR A 61 -9.78 -3.90 -3.33
C THR A 61 -10.25 -4.99 -2.37
N ALA A 62 -9.93 -4.86 -1.10
CA ALA A 62 -10.39 -5.82 -0.11
C ALA A 62 -11.91 -5.82 -0.03
N TYR A 63 -12.51 -4.64 -0.06
CA TYR A 63 -13.96 -4.55 0.02
C TYR A 63 -14.61 -5.14 -1.23
N THR A 64 -14.12 -4.79 -2.42
CA THR A 64 -14.77 -5.24 -3.65
C THR A 64 -14.53 -6.72 -3.92
N ASN A 65 -13.40 -7.28 -3.50
CA ASN A 65 -13.09 -8.68 -3.74
C ASN A 65 -13.33 -9.56 -2.52
N LYS A 66 -13.91 -8.98 -1.47
CA LYS A 66 -14.23 -9.69 -0.24
C LYS A 66 -13.01 -10.38 0.37
N ILE A 67 -11.91 -9.65 0.38
CA ILE A 67 -10.67 -10.12 0.96
C ILE A 67 -10.62 -9.72 2.42
N ARG A 68 -10.18 -10.63 3.29
CA ARG A 68 -9.97 -10.31 4.67
C ARG A 68 -8.51 -10.37 4.99
N PHE A 69 -7.98 -9.29 5.49
CA PHE A 69 -6.59 -9.27 5.93
C PHE A 69 -6.49 -9.87 7.34
N THR A 70 -5.37 -10.52 7.62
CA THR A 70 -5.10 -11.01 8.96
C THR A 70 -4.79 -9.84 9.89
N GLU A 71 -4.77 -10.09 11.20
CA GLU A 71 -4.43 -9.03 12.15
C GLU A 71 -3.05 -8.47 11.87
N TYR A 72 -2.10 -9.31 11.53
CA TYR A 72 -0.74 -8.85 11.23
C TYR A 72 -0.74 -7.98 9.97
N GLN A 73 -1.46 -8.41 8.94
CA GLN A 73 -1.54 -7.63 7.70
C GLN A 73 -2.23 -6.29 7.95
N GLU A 74 -3.27 -6.28 8.77
CA GLU A 74 -3.96 -5.04 9.10
C GLU A 74 -3.06 -4.10 9.89
N GLU A 75 -2.22 -4.64 10.76
CA GLU A 75 -1.29 -3.79 11.50
C GLU A 75 -0.30 -3.14 10.56
N LEU A 76 0.22 -3.90 9.58
CA LEU A 76 1.13 -3.33 8.58
C LEU A 76 0.43 -2.24 7.77
N ILE A 77 -0.83 -2.47 7.39
CA ILE A 77 -1.58 -1.47 6.63
C ILE A 77 -1.84 -0.24 7.47
N ARG A 78 -2.11 -0.40 8.76
CA ARG A 78 -2.30 0.76 9.64
C ARG A 78 -1.01 1.58 9.75
N ASN A 79 0.13 0.90 9.80
CA ASN A 79 1.41 1.61 9.83
C ASN A 79 1.63 2.39 8.54
N LEU A 80 1.27 1.80 7.40
CA LEU A 80 1.32 2.54 6.14
C LEU A 80 0.35 3.72 6.14
N SER A 81 -0.83 3.51 6.72
CA SER A 81 -1.83 4.57 6.78
C SER A 81 -1.31 5.77 7.57
N GLU A 82 -0.57 5.53 8.64
CA GLU A 82 0.00 6.62 9.41
C GLU A 82 1.01 7.41 8.60
N ILE A 83 1.81 6.73 7.80
CA ILE A 83 2.76 7.41 6.93
C ILE A 83 2.00 8.21 5.86
N GLY A 84 0.99 7.61 5.24
CA GLY A 84 0.23 8.28 4.19
C GLY A 84 -0.59 9.46 4.69
N ARG A 85 -0.92 9.44 5.99
CA ARG A 85 -1.74 10.51 6.54
C ARG A 85 -1.05 11.86 6.49
N THR A 86 0.26 11.88 6.45
CA THR A 86 0.99 13.13 6.36
C THR A 86 0.82 13.82 5.01
N ALA A 87 0.24 13.12 4.01
CA ALA A 87 -0.08 13.77 2.75
C ALA A 87 -1.12 14.86 2.97
N GLY A 88 -1.91 14.71 4.02
CA GLY A 88 -2.82 15.74 4.43
C GLY A 88 -3.84 16.09 3.37
N ILE A 89 -4.34 17.27 3.47
CA ILE A 89 -5.37 17.71 2.59
C ILE A 89 -4.92 17.78 1.17
N ASN A 90 -3.64 18.08 0.97
CA ASN A 90 -3.15 18.17 -0.38
C ASN A 90 -3.14 16.84 -1.09
N GLY A 91 -3.21 15.83 -0.34
CA GLY A 91 -3.16 14.54 -0.93
C GLY A 91 -4.45 14.04 -1.40
N LEU A 92 -5.44 14.84 -1.44
CA LEU A 92 -6.57 14.33 -1.73
C LEU A 92 -6.96 14.41 -3.02
N TYR A 93 -7.46 14.23 -3.53
CA TYR A 93 -7.88 14.43 -4.70
C TYR A 93 -8.30 13.25 -5.20
N ARG A 94 -8.62 12.97 -5.88
CA ARG A 94 -9.21 12.21 -6.61
C ARG A 94 -8.59 11.06 -6.92
N ALA A 95 -8.43 10.22 -6.33
CA ALA A 95 -7.85 9.02 -6.65
C ALA A 95 -8.85 8.09 -7.22
N ASP A 96 -8.46 7.34 -8.18
CA ASP A 96 -9.29 6.30 -8.72
C ASP A 96 -8.93 5.08 -7.89
N TYR A 97 -9.62 4.85 -6.83
CA TYR A 97 -9.23 3.86 -5.85
C TYR A 97 -9.01 2.47 -6.42
N GLY A 98 -9.69 2.08 -7.43
CA GLY A 98 -9.55 0.74 -7.98
C GLY A 98 -8.66 0.63 -9.19
N ASP A 99 -7.99 1.69 -9.58
CA ASP A 99 -7.20 1.69 -10.79
C ASP A 99 -5.74 1.47 -10.51
N LYS A 100 -5.21 0.33 -10.96
CA LYS A 100 -3.80 0.01 -10.75
C LYS A 100 -2.88 0.92 -11.56
N SER A 101 -3.38 1.57 -12.60
CA SER A 101 -2.52 2.38 -13.43
C SER A 101 -2.01 3.63 -12.71
N GLN A 102 -2.60 3.98 -11.57
CA GLN A 102 -2.12 5.11 -10.78
C GLN A 102 -0.80 4.81 -10.08
N PHE A 103 -0.37 3.58 -10.09
CA PHE A 103 0.90 3.19 -9.52
C PHE A 103 1.92 2.83 -10.62
#